data_f12976b881fef201ca8e39a124529bed
#
_entry.id   f12976b881fef201ca8e39a124529bed
#
_cell.length_a   1.000
_cell.length_b   1.000
_cell.length_c   1.000
_cell.angle_alpha   90.00
_cell.angle_beta   90.00
_cell.angle_gamma   90.00
#
_symmetry.space_group_name_H-M   'P 1'
#
loop_
_entity.id
_entity.type
_entity.pdbx_description
1 polymer ?
#
loop_
_entity_poly.entity_id
_entity_poly.type
_entity_poly.pdbx_seq_one_letter_code
_entity_poly.pdbx_strand_id
1 'polypeptide(L)'
;MFRFYAGKGGVGKTTCASAAAIALSRRRARTLVVSTDPAHSLADALDARLSASPRRMRGNLFAVQLDADRALSRWLRARERSFRVIASRGTYLDDEDIDSLFRLSLPGVDELVGLVELRRLARGFEEVVVDTAPTGHTLRLLAMPATLAKLAEVLDDLQGKHRAMARSLRGSVRRDAEDTVIDELREEAASLRALLESDDAEVHWITVAEPLSLAESRDGVSALHEAGMRVARVIVNRLTPRPDRRCRLCAARRAEEARMVEAARGLGGPLYGVPEEDHEPRGLHDLARLGRALQKPLRRDAIRSDPLKSDGRKAPEAQEPFLAALDELAPAGIRLLFFGGKGGVGKTTVASAAAISIARRGGPVLLLSTDPAHSLADVLQMPVGDAELEVEPGLRARELDAGRMFERRRGKYRAAVEELFATLRGGSSFDAPYDRAVMEDLIDLSPPGLDEVFALLAVIEALQGYRLVVVDTAPTGHALRLLELSAKAREWVQVLLQIQLKYRRVTGLGDLARDLTDTARELRELQELLQDPARCRFVPVTRGAALPRLETARLLTNLKKLRIAAPALLVNARTPQGCSRCNRAAADEEREIERLRRICRGCAMLAAPRIAPAPQGAAALARFARTWTRMA
;
A
#
# COMPACT_ATOMS: atom_id res chain seq x y z
N MET A 1 0.68 -23.88 11.97
CA MET A 1 1.86 -23.10 11.57
C MET A 1 1.50 -22.03 10.56
N PHE A 2 1.70 -20.76 10.87
CA PHE A 2 1.44 -19.63 9.98
C PHE A 2 2.74 -19.17 9.31
N ARG A 3 2.72 -19.01 7.98
CA ARG A 3 3.85 -18.47 7.20
C ARG A 3 3.43 -17.24 6.44
N PHE A 4 3.86 -16.08 6.89
CA PHE A 4 3.57 -14.79 6.27
C PHE A 4 4.61 -14.50 5.18
N TYR A 5 4.16 -14.33 3.95
CA TYR A 5 4.99 -13.96 2.81
C TYR A 5 4.94 -12.45 2.63
N ALA A 6 5.95 -11.75 3.17
CA ALA A 6 6.06 -10.30 3.24
C ALA A 6 7.15 -9.75 2.30
N GLY A 7 7.11 -8.46 2.05
CA GLY A 7 8.08 -7.74 1.21
C GLY A 7 7.44 -6.61 0.40
N LYS A 8 8.27 -5.84 -0.31
CA LYS A 8 7.86 -4.73 -1.18
C LYS A 8 6.76 -5.13 -2.17
N GLY A 9 6.00 -4.14 -2.64
CA GLY A 9 5.08 -4.36 -3.76
C GLY A 9 5.80 -4.84 -5.02
N GLY A 10 5.26 -5.90 -5.67
CA GLY A 10 5.75 -6.41 -6.95
C GLY A 10 6.98 -7.33 -6.92
N VAL A 11 7.52 -7.66 -5.76
CA VAL A 11 8.64 -8.62 -5.64
C VAL A 11 8.24 -10.08 -5.91
N GLY A 12 6.94 -10.37 -6.04
CA GLY A 12 6.40 -11.69 -6.32
C GLY A 12 5.96 -12.48 -5.08
N LYS A 13 5.44 -11.78 -4.06
CA LYS A 13 4.89 -12.38 -2.83
C LYS A 13 3.87 -13.46 -3.16
N THR A 14 2.82 -13.11 -3.88
CA THR A 14 1.73 -14.02 -4.26
C THR A 14 2.24 -15.26 -5.00
N THR A 15 3.19 -15.07 -5.92
CA THR A 15 3.80 -16.17 -6.67
C THR A 15 4.58 -17.12 -5.76
N CYS A 16 5.42 -16.56 -4.87
CA CYS A 16 6.21 -17.35 -3.92
C CYS A 16 5.33 -18.03 -2.85
N ALA A 17 4.34 -17.34 -2.31
CA ALA A 17 3.37 -17.88 -1.37
C ALA A 17 2.59 -19.05 -1.97
N SER A 18 2.04 -18.86 -3.18
CA SER A 18 1.32 -19.92 -3.91
C SER A 18 2.20 -21.13 -4.20
N ALA A 19 3.45 -20.90 -4.64
CA ALA A 19 4.40 -21.96 -4.93
C ALA A 19 4.79 -22.75 -3.66
N ALA A 20 4.95 -22.06 -2.54
CA ALA A 20 5.23 -22.68 -1.24
C ALA A 20 4.04 -23.48 -0.71
N ALA A 21 2.83 -22.94 -0.81
CA ALA A 21 1.60 -23.65 -0.40
C ALA A 21 1.41 -24.96 -1.20
N ILE A 22 1.67 -24.93 -2.52
CA ILE A 22 1.66 -26.13 -3.36
C ILE A 22 2.74 -27.13 -2.90
N ALA A 23 3.94 -26.65 -2.56
CA ALA A 23 5.01 -27.53 -2.11
C ALA A 23 4.70 -28.19 -0.75
N LEU A 24 4.08 -27.44 0.19
CA LEU A 24 3.66 -27.96 1.50
C LEU A 24 2.52 -28.97 1.37
N SER A 25 1.50 -28.68 0.57
CA SER A 25 0.36 -29.59 0.37
C SER A 25 0.77 -30.96 -0.22
N ARG A 26 1.87 -31.03 -0.98
CA ARG A 26 2.45 -32.27 -1.50
C ARG A 26 3.11 -33.14 -0.41
N ARG A 27 3.44 -32.56 0.73
CA ARG A 27 3.94 -33.28 1.92
C ARG A 27 2.82 -33.87 2.78
N ARG A 28 1.61 -33.95 2.25
CA ARG A 28 0.38 -34.42 2.87
C ARG A 28 -0.22 -33.50 3.94
N ALA A 29 0.38 -32.38 4.26
CA ALA A 29 -0.17 -31.40 5.19
C ALA A 29 -1.41 -30.72 4.58
N ARG A 30 -2.48 -30.60 5.36
CA ARG A 30 -3.67 -29.83 4.97
C ARG A 30 -3.32 -28.35 4.96
N THR A 31 -3.13 -27.79 3.78
CA THR A 31 -2.55 -26.46 3.56
C THR A 31 -3.60 -25.48 3.05
N LEU A 32 -3.69 -24.32 3.68
CA LEU A 32 -4.48 -23.18 3.23
C LEU A 32 -3.55 -22.06 2.73
N VAL A 33 -3.79 -21.53 1.54
CA VAL A 33 -3.22 -20.26 1.11
C VAL A 33 -4.28 -19.16 1.17
N VAL A 34 -3.97 -18.08 1.88
CA VAL A 34 -4.87 -16.93 2.10
C VAL A 34 -4.21 -15.70 1.53
N SER A 35 -4.92 -14.92 0.72
CA SER A 35 -4.45 -13.59 0.34
C SER A 35 -5.20 -12.52 1.12
N THR A 36 -4.44 -11.60 1.72
CA THR A 36 -4.95 -10.38 2.36
C THR A 36 -4.84 -9.17 1.42
N ASP A 37 -4.31 -9.36 0.20
CA ASP A 37 -4.19 -8.30 -0.81
C ASP A 37 -5.54 -8.10 -1.52
N PRO A 38 -6.15 -6.90 -1.44
CA PRO A 38 -7.42 -6.61 -2.11
C PRO A 38 -7.36 -6.69 -3.64
N ALA A 39 -6.16 -6.74 -4.24
CA ALA A 39 -5.97 -6.75 -5.69
C ALA A 39 -6.32 -8.07 -6.39
N HIS A 40 -6.83 -9.09 -5.68
CA HIS A 40 -7.18 -10.42 -6.22
C HIS A 40 -6.02 -11.17 -6.91
N SER A 41 -4.80 -10.84 -6.55
CA SER A 41 -3.58 -11.37 -7.17
C SER A 41 -3.42 -12.88 -6.99
N LEU A 42 -3.96 -13.46 -5.90
CA LEU A 42 -3.92 -14.91 -5.64
C LEU A 42 -4.78 -15.70 -6.64
N ALA A 43 -5.98 -15.22 -6.94
CA ALA A 43 -6.87 -15.84 -7.94
C ALA A 43 -6.20 -15.85 -9.32
N ASP A 44 -5.56 -14.74 -9.69
CA ASP A 44 -4.83 -14.60 -10.95
C ASP A 44 -3.58 -15.51 -11.01
N ALA A 45 -2.82 -15.63 -9.90
CA ALA A 45 -1.64 -16.50 -9.85
C ALA A 45 -2.00 -17.98 -9.92
N LEU A 46 -3.07 -18.39 -9.23
CA LEU A 46 -3.57 -19.77 -9.26
C LEU A 46 -4.38 -20.11 -10.51
N ASP A 47 -4.68 -19.12 -11.35
CA ASP A 47 -5.56 -19.23 -12.52
C ASP A 47 -6.93 -19.83 -12.17
N ALA A 48 -7.54 -19.34 -11.09
CA ALA A 48 -8.76 -19.89 -10.52
C ALA A 48 -9.66 -18.81 -9.92
N ARG A 49 -10.97 -19.05 -9.91
CA ARG A 49 -11.90 -18.19 -9.18
C ARG A 49 -11.85 -18.56 -7.70
N LEU A 50 -11.59 -17.58 -6.85
CA LEU A 50 -11.61 -17.72 -5.40
C LEU A 50 -12.79 -16.95 -4.80
N SER A 51 -13.15 -17.32 -3.57
CA SER A 51 -14.21 -16.69 -2.78
C SER A 51 -13.71 -16.40 -1.37
N ALA A 52 -14.54 -15.78 -0.55
CA ALA A 52 -14.26 -15.52 0.87
C ALA A 52 -14.32 -16.82 1.75
N SER A 53 -14.57 -17.98 1.15
CA SER A 53 -14.55 -19.27 1.84
C SER A 53 -13.45 -20.17 1.25
N PRO A 54 -12.76 -20.99 2.06
CA PRO A 54 -11.72 -21.89 1.57
C PRO A 54 -12.24 -22.84 0.49
N ARG A 55 -11.63 -22.77 -0.69
CA ARG A 55 -11.94 -23.63 -1.83
C ARG A 55 -10.82 -24.65 -2.02
N ARG A 56 -11.17 -25.93 -2.14
CA ARG A 56 -10.22 -26.99 -2.48
C ARG A 56 -9.73 -26.82 -3.91
N MET A 57 -8.42 -26.71 -4.08
CA MET A 57 -7.77 -26.55 -5.39
C MET A 57 -7.34 -27.91 -5.96
N ARG A 58 -6.48 -28.63 -5.25
CA ARG A 58 -6.00 -29.98 -5.61
C ARG A 58 -5.44 -30.68 -4.38
N GLY A 59 -5.79 -31.95 -4.17
CA GLY A 59 -5.27 -32.73 -3.02
C GLY A 59 -5.59 -32.04 -1.69
N ASN A 60 -4.57 -31.75 -0.91
CA ASN A 60 -4.67 -31.09 0.39
C ASN A 60 -4.48 -29.56 0.33
N LEU A 61 -4.45 -28.98 -0.88
CA LEU A 61 -4.34 -27.53 -1.07
C LEU A 61 -5.71 -26.89 -1.13
N PHE A 62 -5.88 -25.86 -0.30
CA PHE A 62 -7.05 -24.98 -0.29
C PHE A 62 -6.59 -23.53 -0.50
N ALA A 63 -7.44 -22.72 -1.12
CA ALA A 63 -7.17 -21.30 -1.33
C ALA A 63 -8.40 -20.45 -0.99
N VAL A 64 -8.16 -19.27 -0.47
CA VAL A 64 -9.19 -18.29 -0.11
C VAL A 64 -8.69 -16.88 -0.36
N GLN A 65 -9.59 -16.03 -0.87
CA GLN A 65 -9.37 -14.58 -0.92
C GLN A 65 -10.10 -13.98 0.28
N LEU A 66 -9.35 -13.36 1.18
CA LEU A 66 -9.95 -12.67 2.33
C LEU A 66 -10.74 -11.45 1.83
N ASP A 67 -11.98 -11.35 2.26
CA ASP A 67 -12.85 -10.20 1.99
C ASP A 67 -12.94 -9.40 3.30
N ALA A 68 -12.07 -8.42 3.42
CA ALA A 68 -11.92 -7.63 4.64
C ALA A 68 -13.18 -6.82 4.94
N ASP A 69 -13.86 -6.25 3.93
CA ASP A 69 -15.10 -5.49 4.10
C ASP A 69 -16.24 -6.36 4.66
N ARG A 70 -16.38 -7.58 4.13
CA ARG A 70 -17.36 -8.53 4.66
C ARG A 70 -17.02 -9.03 6.06
N ALA A 71 -15.74 -9.24 6.34
CA ALA A 71 -15.28 -9.64 7.67
C ALA A 71 -15.58 -8.54 8.67
N LEU A 72 -15.24 -7.28 8.35
CA LEU A 72 -15.53 -6.10 9.16
C LEU A 72 -17.04 -5.94 9.41
N SER A 73 -17.84 -5.98 8.34
CA SER A 73 -19.30 -5.84 8.45
C SER A 73 -19.90 -6.90 9.37
N ARG A 74 -19.42 -8.14 9.33
CA ARG A 74 -19.85 -9.22 10.22
C ARG A 74 -19.42 -9.00 11.65
N TRP A 75 -18.16 -8.59 11.85
CA TRP A 75 -17.57 -8.33 13.15
C TRP A 75 -18.27 -7.17 13.87
N LEU A 76 -18.53 -6.06 13.15
CA LEU A 76 -19.27 -4.91 13.65
C LEU A 76 -20.71 -5.26 14.00
N ARG A 77 -21.44 -5.94 13.10
CA ARG A 77 -22.85 -6.33 13.37
C ARG A 77 -23.01 -7.19 14.61
N ALA A 78 -22.03 -8.07 14.87
CA ALA A 78 -22.08 -8.92 16.06
C ALA A 78 -21.95 -8.12 17.37
N ARG A 79 -21.38 -6.91 17.33
CA ARG A 79 -21.07 -6.06 18.50
C ARG A 79 -21.81 -4.71 18.48
N GLU A 80 -22.56 -4.43 17.42
CA GLU A 80 -23.19 -3.14 17.14
C GLU A 80 -24.02 -2.63 18.32
N ARG A 81 -24.85 -3.51 18.91
CA ARG A 81 -25.69 -3.15 20.05
C ARG A 81 -24.85 -2.66 21.23
N SER A 82 -23.83 -3.42 21.61
CA SER A 82 -22.98 -3.05 22.74
C SER A 82 -22.17 -1.79 22.48
N PHE A 83 -21.63 -1.63 21.27
CA PHE A 83 -20.92 -0.39 20.89
C PHE A 83 -21.84 0.84 20.94
N ARG A 84 -23.08 0.72 20.48
CA ARG A 84 -24.08 1.80 20.57
C ARG A 84 -24.39 2.16 22.03
N VAL A 85 -24.59 1.16 22.87
CA VAL A 85 -24.87 1.37 24.30
C VAL A 85 -23.68 2.02 24.99
N ILE A 86 -22.44 1.58 24.72
CA ILE A 86 -21.21 2.19 25.27
C ILE A 86 -21.10 3.65 24.79
N ALA A 87 -21.28 3.89 23.51
CA ALA A 87 -21.21 5.24 22.93
C ALA A 87 -22.26 6.18 23.54
N SER A 88 -23.52 5.75 23.63
CA SER A 88 -24.61 6.57 24.22
C SER A 88 -24.43 6.86 25.72
N ARG A 89 -23.80 5.93 26.46
CA ARG A 89 -23.50 6.10 27.89
C ARG A 89 -22.26 6.94 28.16
N GLY A 90 -21.26 6.84 27.27
CA GLY A 90 -19.95 7.47 27.44
C GLY A 90 -19.78 8.79 26.74
N THR A 91 -20.67 9.16 25.82
CA THR A 91 -20.59 10.39 25.03
C THR A 91 -21.91 11.19 25.09
N TYR A 92 -21.89 12.44 24.59
CA TYR A 92 -23.09 13.27 24.44
C TYR A 92 -23.80 13.06 23.11
N LEU A 93 -23.36 12.09 22.31
CA LEU A 93 -23.94 11.79 21.01
C LEU A 93 -25.31 11.15 21.21
N ASP A 94 -26.32 11.63 20.47
CA ASP A 94 -27.60 10.96 20.42
C ASP A 94 -27.61 9.78 19.43
N ASP A 95 -28.73 9.04 19.39
CA ASP A 95 -28.83 7.85 18.55
C ASP A 95 -28.66 8.16 17.06
N GLU A 96 -29.06 9.36 16.60
CA GLU A 96 -28.94 9.80 15.21
C GLU A 96 -27.47 10.10 14.84
N ASP A 97 -26.73 10.73 15.77
CA ASP A 97 -25.30 10.99 15.61
C ASP A 97 -24.52 9.67 15.59
N ILE A 98 -24.84 8.76 16.52
CA ILE A 98 -24.25 7.42 16.59
C ILE A 98 -24.54 6.65 15.31
N ASP A 99 -25.76 6.66 14.80
CA ASP A 99 -26.15 6.06 13.54
C ASP A 99 -25.35 6.62 12.36
N SER A 100 -25.15 7.92 12.33
CA SER A 100 -24.40 8.59 11.28
C SER A 100 -22.92 8.17 11.31
N LEU A 101 -22.31 8.06 12.50
CA LEU A 101 -20.94 7.59 12.67
C LEU A 101 -20.77 6.11 12.27
N PHE A 102 -21.73 5.24 12.63
CA PHE A 102 -21.66 3.82 12.25
C PHE A 102 -21.86 3.57 10.75
N ARG A 103 -22.53 4.47 10.04
CA ARG A 103 -22.67 4.41 8.57
C ARG A 103 -21.40 4.83 7.85
N LEU A 104 -20.54 5.60 8.50
CA LEU A 104 -19.27 6.02 7.93
C LEU A 104 -18.34 4.81 7.78
N SER A 105 -17.97 4.49 6.56
CA SER A 105 -16.93 3.52 6.27
C SER A 105 -15.57 4.12 6.62
N LEU A 106 -15.00 3.74 7.76
CA LEU A 106 -13.66 4.16 8.17
C LEU A 106 -12.61 3.44 7.31
N PRO A 107 -11.80 4.15 6.52
CA PRO A 107 -10.72 3.52 5.76
C PRO A 107 -9.76 2.81 6.72
N GLY A 108 -9.37 1.56 6.38
CA GLY A 108 -8.37 0.79 7.12
C GLY A 108 -8.89 0.03 8.35
N VAL A 109 -10.13 0.25 8.80
CA VAL A 109 -10.76 -0.60 9.84
C VAL A 109 -10.99 -2.03 9.32
N ASP A 110 -11.08 -2.21 8.01
CA ASP A 110 -11.09 -3.51 7.34
C ASP A 110 -9.80 -4.33 7.63
N GLU A 111 -8.66 -3.68 7.81
CA GLU A 111 -7.41 -4.32 8.22
C GLU A 111 -7.46 -4.84 9.66
N LEU A 112 -8.17 -4.13 10.57
CA LEU A 112 -8.38 -4.52 11.96
C LEU A 112 -8.92 -5.94 12.10
N VAL A 113 -9.85 -6.31 11.26
CA VAL A 113 -10.53 -7.61 11.33
C VAL A 113 -9.83 -8.68 10.47
N GLY A 114 -8.88 -8.27 9.64
CA GLY A 114 -8.15 -9.16 8.74
C GLY A 114 -7.44 -10.31 9.47
N LEU A 115 -6.77 -10.03 10.59
CA LEU A 115 -6.04 -11.03 11.38
C LEU A 115 -7.00 -11.94 12.16
N VAL A 116 -8.10 -11.39 12.68
CA VAL A 116 -9.16 -12.15 13.34
C VAL A 116 -9.80 -13.15 12.37
N GLU A 117 -10.14 -12.69 11.18
CA GLU A 117 -10.73 -13.51 10.14
C GLU A 117 -9.74 -14.57 9.61
N LEU A 118 -8.46 -14.20 9.47
CA LEU A 118 -7.40 -15.13 9.12
C LEU A 118 -7.34 -16.31 10.10
N ARG A 119 -7.36 -16.02 11.41
CA ARG A 119 -7.37 -17.05 12.45
C ARG A 119 -8.62 -17.92 12.38
N ARG A 120 -9.78 -17.34 12.08
CA ARG A 120 -11.03 -18.09 11.88
C ARG A 120 -10.94 -19.05 10.69
N LEU A 121 -10.42 -18.56 9.55
CA LEU A 121 -10.25 -19.35 8.32
C LEU A 121 -9.21 -20.46 8.46
N ALA A 122 -8.21 -20.26 9.32
CA ALA A 122 -7.11 -21.21 9.56
C ALA A 122 -7.55 -22.47 10.33
N ARG A 123 -8.72 -22.46 10.96
CA ARG A 123 -9.20 -23.61 11.76
C ARG A 123 -9.28 -24.89 10.93
N GLY A 124 -8.61 -25.95 11.41
CA GLY A 124 -8.56 -27.25 10.76
C GLY A 124 -7.53 -27.38 9.63
N PHE A 125 -6.60 -26.40 9.49
CA PHE A 125 -5.44 -26.49 8.62
C PHE A 125 -4.15 -26.61 9.43
N GLU A 126 -3.23 -27.47 8.99
CA GLU A 126 -1.93 -27.67 9.61
C GLU A 126 -0.94 -26.57 9.20
N GLU A 127 -1.03 -26.14 7.93
CA GLU A 127 -0.19 -25.13 7.32
C GLU A 127 -1.04 -24.01 6.74
N VAL A 128 -0.74 -22.78 7.14
CA VAL A 128 -1.43 -21.58 6.65
C VAL A 128 -0.40 -20.65 6.02
N VAL A 129 -0.47 -20.49 4.72
CA VAL A 129 0.39 -19.59 3.95
C VAL A 129 -0.35 -18.30 3.69
N VAL A 130 0.16 -17.20 4.22
CA VAL A 130 -0.46 -15.89 4.12
C VAL A 130 0.27 -15.05 3.08
N ASP A 131 -0.38 -14.78 1.96
CA ASP A 131 0.06 -13.83 0.95
C ASP A 131 -0.34 -12.43 1.41
N THR A 132 0.63 -11.66 1.89
CA THR A 132 0.35 -10.34 2.47
C THR A 132 0.32 -9.25 1.40
N ALA A 133 -0.43 -8.19 1.66
CA ALA A 133 -0.34 -6.93 0.94
C ALA A 133 1.09 -6.32 1.03
N PRO A 134 1.44 -5.23 0.33
CA PRO A 134 2.77 -4.60 0.42
C PRO A 134 3.17 -4.21 1.84
N THR A 135 4.49 -4.03 2.07
CA THR A 135 5.14 -3.90 3.40
C THR A 135 4.39 -3.06 4.43
N GLY A 136 3.94 -1.86 4.07
CA GLY A 136 3.21 -0.99 4.99
C GLY A 136 1.93 -1.62 5.56
N HIS A 137 1.16 -2.32 4.72
CA HIS A 137 -0.04 -3.04 5.16
C HIS A 137 0.27 -4.30 5.96
N THR A 138 1.35 -5.00 5.61
CA THR A 138 1.80 -6.14 6.41
C THR A 138 2.13 -5.70 7.83
N LEU A 139 2.88 -4.59 7.98
CA LEU A 139 3.21 -4.05 9.29
C LEU A 139 1.96 -3.59 10.05
N ARG A 140 1.00 -2.95 9.39
CA ARG A 140 -0.28 -2.58 9.99
C ARG A 140 -1.08 -3.82 10.43
N LEU A 141 -1.19 -4.83 9.59
CA LEU A 141 -1.85 -6.10 9.94
C LEU A 141 -1.22 -6.72 11.19
N LEU A 142 0.11 -6.68 11.31
CA LEU A 142 0.83 -7.22 12.46
C LEU A 142 0.74 -6.31 13.71
N ALA A 143 0.48 -5.01 13.56
CA ALA A 143 0.22 -4.09 14.64
C ALA A 143 -1.23 -4.17 15.19
N MET A 144 -2.12 -4.93 14.53
CA MET A 144 -3.54 -5.05 14.89
C MET A 144 -3.81 -5.45 16.35
N PRO A 145 -3.05 -6.38 16.97
CA PRO A 145 -3.30 -6.72 18.38
C PRO A 145 -3.18 -5.50 19.31
N ALA A 146 -2.21 -4.61 19.06
CA ALA A 146 -2.06 -3.38 19.85
C ALA A 146 -3.24 -2.41 19.63
N THR A 147 -3.71 -2.28 18.39
CA THR A 147 -4.86 -1.43 18.05
C THR A 147 -6.16 -1.96 18.68
N LEU A 148 -6.38 -3.29 18.67
CA LEU A 148 -7.54 -3.90 19.35
C LEU A 148 -7.47 -3.71 20.86
N ALA A 149 -6.28 -3.84 21.46
CA ALA A 149 -6.10 -3.60 22.89
C ALA A 149 -6.43 -2.14 23.26
N LYS A 150 -5.93 -1.18 22.46
CA LYS A 150 -6.23 0.25 22.65
C LYS A 150 -7.72 0.56 22.46
N LEU A 151 -8.39 -0.06 21.48
CA LEU A 151 -9.84 0.07 21.31
C LEU A 151 -10.59 -0.44 22.55
N ALA A 152 -10.17 -1.59 23.11
CA ALA A 152 -10.77 -2.12 24.33
C ALA A 152 -10.56 -1.19 25.55
N GLU A 153 -9.39 -0.52 25.65
CA GLU A 153 -9.13 0.48 26.69
C GLU A 153 -10.09 1.67 26.57
N VAL A 154 -10.21 2.25 25.36
CA VAL A 154 -11.13 3.39 25.12
C VAL A 154 -12.58 3.03 25.42
N LEU A 155 -13.04 1.85 25.02
CA LEU A 155 -14.39 1.38 25.34
C LEU A 155 -14.58 1.15 26.85
N ASP A 156 -13.53 0.71 27.54
CA ASP A 156 -13.55 0.53 28.99
C ASP A 156 -13.63 1.86 29.75
N ASP A 157 -12.92 2.88 29.28
CA ASP A 157 -12.97 4.23 29.83
C ASP A 157 -14.35 4.86 29.62
N LEU A 158 -14.94 4.72 28.42
CA LEU A 158 -16.33 5.13 28.15
C LEU A 158 -17.34 4.43 29.09
N GLN A 159 -17.18 3.13 29.31
CA GLN A 159 -18.03 2.35 30.21
C GLN A 159 -17.73 2.66 31.68
N GLY A 160 -16.50 3.08 32.02
CA GLY A 160 -16.06 3.48 33.35
C GLY A 160 -16.88 4.61 33.93
N LYS A 161 -17.27 5.60 33.13
CA LYS A 161 -18.18 6.68 33.50
C LYS A 161 -19.54 6.15 33.97
N HIS A 162 -20.12 5.23 33.21
CA HIS A 162 -21.40 4.60 33.58
C HIS A 162 -21.28 3.80 34.86
N ARG A 163 -20.18 3.03 35.03
CA ARG A 163 -19.91 2.26 36.25
C ARG A 163 -19.77 3.16 37.49
N ALA A 164 -19.08 4.31 37.36
CA ALA A 164 -18.92 5.28 38.44
C ALA A 164 -20.27 5.88 38.86
N MET A 165 -21.13 6.28 37.93
CA MET A 165 -22.48 6.77 38.19
C MET A 165 -23.36 5.69 38.84
N ALA A 166 -23.34 4.45 38.34
CA ALA A 166 -24.11 3.34 38.88
C ALA A 166 -23.68 3.01 40.30
N ARG A 167 -22.38 3.08 40.60
CA ARG A 167 -21.82 2.89 41.95
C ARG A 167 -22.30 3.97 42.92
N SER A 168 -22.29 5.23 42.46
CA SER A 168 -22.76 6.37 43.28
C SER A 168 -24.25 6.30 43.58
N LEU A 169 -25.09 5.83 42.64
CA LEU A 169 -26.53 5.82 42.76
C LEU A 169 -27.08 4.53 43.43
N ARG A 170 -26.43 3.39 43.21
CA ARG A 170 -26.95 2.04 43.61
C ARG A 170 -26.03 1.30 44.58
N GLY A 171 -24.88 1.86 44.97
CA GLY A 171 -23.93 1.23 45.89
C GLY A 171 -23.17 0.01 45.34
N SER A 172 -23.57 -0.54 44.19
CA SER A 172 -22.91 -1.69 43.57
C SER A 172 -22.98 -1.60 42.06
N VAL A 173 -21.96 -2.16 41.38
CA VAL A 173 -21.89 -2.28 39.91
C VAL A 173 -22.01 -3.76 39.56
N ARG A 174 -23.02 -4.14 38.78
CA ARG A 174 -23.09 -5.45 38.12
C ARG A 174 -22.44 -5.37 36.76
N ARG A 175 -21.62 -6.38 36.42
CA ARG A 175 -21.11 -6.56 35.05
C ARG A 175 -22.27 -6.75 34.09
N ASP A 176 -22.26 -6.03 32.98
CA ASP A 176 -23.27 -6.11 31.94
C ASP A 176 -22.69 -6.72 30.61
N ALA A 177 -23.51 -6.76 29.57
CA ALA A 177 -23.11 -7.30 28.27
C ALA A 177 -21.99 -6.48 27.61
N GLU A 178 -21.94 -5.20 27.90
CA GLU A 178 -20.95 -4.25 27.40
C GLU A 178 -19.55 -4.54 27.97
N ASP A 179 -19.48 -4.83 29.28
CA ASP A 179 -18.24 -5.26 29.94
C ASP A 179 -17.71 -6.57 29.34
N THR A 180 -18.61 -7.50 29.00
CA THR A 180 -18.23 -8.77 28.36
C THR A 180 -17.60 -8.54 26.96
N VAL A 181 -18.16 -7.63 26.18
CA VAL A 181 -17.59 -7.31 24.85
C VAL A 181 -16.20 -6.68 24.97
N ILE A 182 -15.97 -5.83 25.95
CA ILE A 182 -14.65 -5.24 26.23
C ILE A 182 -13.63 -6.33 26.58
N ASP A 183 -14.01 -7.26 27.49
CA ASP A 183 -13.15 -8.39 27.88
C ASP A 183 -12.85 -9.31 26.66
N GLU A 184 -13.85 -9.62 25.83
CA GLU A 184 -13.66 -10.38 24.59
C GLU A 184 -12.64 -9.71 23.65
N LEU A 185 -12.68 -8.38 23.50
CA LEU A 185 -11.72 -7.65 22.67
C LEU A 185 -10.30 -7.72 23.24
N ARG A 186 -10.15 -7.61 24.57
CA ARG A 186 -8.85 -7.77 25.24
C ARG A 186 -8.27 -9.18 25.04
N GLU A 187 -9.10 -10.19 25.23
CA GLU A 187 -8.71 -11.60 25.04
C GLU A 187 -8.35 -11.88 23.59
N GLU A 188 -9.10 -11.33 22.63
CA GLU A 188 -8.83 -11.46 21.21
C GLU A 188 -7.48 -10.81 20.86
N ALA A 189 -7.22 -9.59 21.34
CA ALA A 189 -5.95 -8.88 21.17
C ALA A 189 -4.76 -9.66 21.76
N ALA A 190 -4.88 -10.11 23.01
CA ALA A 190 -3.84 -10.89 23.69
C ALA A 190 -3.55 -12.22 22.97
N SER A 191 -4.58 -12.90 22.49
CA SER A 191 -4.46 -14.17 21.78
C SER A 191 -3.83 -14.02 20.39
N LEU A 192 -4.12 -12.92 19.68
CA LEU A 192 -3.47 -12.61 18.40
C LEU A 192 -2.00 -12.23 18.59
N ARG A 193 -1.68 -11.46 19.63
CA ARG A 193 -0.29 -11.14 19.98
C ARG A 193 0.49 -12.41 20.30
N ALA A 194 -0.03 -13.28 21.16
CA ALA A 194 0.60 -14.53 21.52
C ALA A 194 0.85 -15.43 20.28
N LEU A 195 -0.09 -15.46 19.32
CA LEU A 195 0.10 -16.18 18.04
C LEU A 195 1.28 -15.61 17.24
N LEU A 196 1.35 -14.29 17.10
CA LEU A 196 2.40 -13.65 16.28
C LEU A 196 3.80 -13.77 16.90
N GLU A 197 3.89 -13.80 18.24
CA GLU A 197 5.13 -13.95 19.01
C GLU A 197 5.55 -15.43 19.19
N SER A 198 4.68 -16.39 18.85
CA SER A 198 4.94 -17.83 19.01
C SER A 198 5.79 -18.41 17.88
N ASP A 199 6.34 -19.62 18.12
CA ASP A 199 7.01 -20.40 17.08
C ASP A 199 6.04 -20.90 15.97
N ASP A 200 4.74 -20.78 16.18
CA ASP A 200 3.71 -21.10 15.18
C ASP A 200 3.49 -20.02 14.12
N ALA A 201 4.21 -18.89 14.21
CA ALA A 201 4.20 -17.83 13.22
C ALA A 201 5.61 -17.47 12.77
N GLU A 202 5.83 -17.43 11.46
CA GLU A 202 7.11 -17.02 10.88
C GLU A 202 6.91 -16.15 9.64
N VAL A 203 7.85 -15.22 9.41
CA VAL A 203 7.86 -14.37 8.22
C VAL A 203 8.88 -14.91 7.22
N HIS A 204 8.45 -15.07 5.96
CA HIS A 204 9.30 -15.28 4.80
C HIS A 204 9.41 -13.96 4.04
N TRP A 205 10.54 -13.30 4.13
CA TRP A 205 10.76 -12.01 3.48
C TRP A 205 11.14 -12.19 2.03
N ILE A 206 10.43 -11.55 1.10
CA ILE A 206 10.68 -11.64 -0.33
C ILE A 206 11.23 -10.31 -0.83
N THR A 207 12.34 -10.37 -1.53
CA THR A 207 12.98 -9.24 -2.19
C THR A 207 13.37 -9.59 -3.63
N VAL A 208 13.73 -8.60 -4.42
CA VAL A 208 14.45 -8.78 -5.69
C VAL A 208 15.86 -8.20 -5.55
N ALA A 209 16.80 -8.69 -6.33
CA ALA A 209 18.20 -8.26 -6.26
C ALA A 209 18.40 -6.89 -6.95
N GLU A 210 17.71 -5.87 -6.45
CA GLU A 210 17.74 -4.47 -6.89
C GLU A 210 18.02 -3.57 -5.68
N PRO A 211 18.81 -2.45 -5.85
CA PRO A 211 19.18 -1.58 -4.74
C PRO A 211 17.98 -1.07 -3.92
N LEU A 212 16.95 -0.54 -4.60
CA LEU A 212 15.74 -0.03 -3.98
C LEU A 212 14.99 -1.10 -3.18
N SER A 213 14.84 -2.32 -3.74
CA SER A 213 14.15 -3.42 -3.05
C SER A 213 14.92 -3.87 -1.81
N LEU A 214 16.25 -3.78 -1.83
CA LEU A 214 17.09 -4.14 -0.70
C LEU A 214 17.06 -3.07 0.42
N ALA A 215 17.06 -1.78 0.08
CA ALA A 215 16.92 -0.69 1.04
C ALA A 215 15.60 -0.85 1.82
N GLU A 216 14.46 -0.93 1.13
CA GLU A 216 13.16 -1.17 1.74
C GLU A 216 13.08 -2.51 2.51
N SER A 217 13.86 -3.51 2.10
CA SER A 217 13.91 -4.79 2.83
C SER A 217 14.59 -4.64 4.18
N ARG A 218 15.59 -3.78 4.31
CA ARG A 218 16.24 -3.49 5.60
C ARG A 218 15.26 -2.84 6.57
N ASP A 219 14.56 -1.82 6.12
CA ASP A 219 13.58 -1.09 6.93
C ASP A 219 12.43 -2.01 7.35
N GLY A 220 11.88 -2.78 6.40
CA GLY A 220 10.78 -3.70 6.68
C GLY A 220 11.15 -4.85 7.61
N VAL A 221 12.36 -5.41 7.49
CA VAL A 221 12.86 -6.46 8.38
C VAL A 221 13.15 -5.89 9.78
N SER A 222 13.70 -4.67 9.88
CA SER A 222 13.89 -3.98 11.16
C SER A 222 12.56 -3.79 11.89
N ALA A 223 11.56 -3.25 11.20
CA ALA A 223 10.23 -3.05 11.76
C ALA A 223 9.56 -4.37 12.20
N LEU A 224 9.78 -5.48 11.49
CA LEU A 224 9.30 -6.79 11.91
C LEU A 224 9.97 -7.28 13.19
N HIS A 225 11.29 -7.10 13.32
CA HIS A 225 12.03 -7.45 14.53
C HIS A 225 11.58 -6.60 15.73
N GLU A 226 11.35 -5.30 15.53
CA GLU A 226 10.80 -4.39 16.55
C GLU A 226 9.40 -4.83 16.99
N ALA A 227 8.60 -5.39 16.08
CA ALA A 227 7.30 -5.98 16.35
C ALA A 227 7.36 -7.41 16.94
N GLY A 228 8.54 -7.92 17.30
CA GLY A 228 8.71 -9.25 17.88
C GLY A 228 8.59 -10.42 16.89
N MET A 229 8.50 -10.14 15.58
CA MET A 229 8.32 -11.18 14.55
C MET A 229 9.63 -11.76 14.05
N ARG A 230 9.68 -13.09 13.92
CA ARG A 230 10.86 -13.82 13.42
C ARG A 230 10.86 -13.91 11.89
N VAL A 231 11.90 -13.36 11.26
CA VAL A 231 12.16 -13.57 9.83
C VAL A 231 12.90 -14.90 9.66
N ALA A 232 12.18 -15.95 9.27
CA ALA A 232 12.71 -17.30 9.16
C ALA A 232 13.48 -17.53 7.85
N ARG A 233 13.18 -16.79 6.78
CA ARG A 233 13.80 -16.92 5.46
C ARG A 233 13.80 -15.59 4.71
N VAL A 234 14.84 -15.37 3.91
CA VAL A 234 14.88 -14.31 2.91
C VAL A 234 14.90 -14.95 1.52
N ILE A 235 13.93 -14.59 0.68
CA ILE A 235 13.77 -15.14 -0.67
C ILE A 235 14.12 -14.05 -1.68
N VAL A 236 15.23 -14.25 -2.41
CA VAL A 236 15.61 -13.37 -3.53
C VAL A 236 14.98 -13.90 -4.81
N ASN A 237 13.95 -13.22 -5.28
CA ASN A 237 13.17 -13.63 -6.42
C ASN A 237 13.70 -13.03 -7.73
N ARG A 238 13.35 -13.63 -8.86
CA ARG A 238 13.69 -13.17 -10.23
C ARG A 238 15.18 -13.04 -10.51
N LEU A 239 15.99 -13.95 -9.98
CA LEU A 239 17.42 -14.00 -10.28
C LEU A 239 17.62 -14.39 -11.75
N THR A 240 18.42 -13.60 -12.47
CA THR A 240 18.70 -13.83 -13.90
C THR A 240 19.49 -15.13 -14.10
N PRO A 241 18.94 -16.15 -14.81
CA PRO A 241 19.68 -17.35 -15.16
C PRO A 241 20.90 -17.04 -16.05
N ARG A 242 21.86 -17.97 -16.10
CA ARG A 242 22.99 -17.85 -17.03
C ARG A 242 22.47 -17.84 -18.47
N PRO A 243 22.88 -16.84 -19.30
CA PRO A 243 22.51 -16.82 -20.69
C PRO A 243 23.25 -17.91 -21.48
N ASP A 244 22.62 -18.41 -22.52
CA ASP A 244 23.16 -19.41 -23.45
C ASP A 244 24.25 -18.85 -24.37
N ARG A 245 24.30 -17.54 -24.55
CA ARG A 245 25.30 -16.82 -25.34
C ARG A 245 25.58 -15.46 -24.70
N ARG A 246 26.62 -14.75 -25.17
CA ARG A 246 26.95 -13.42 -24.68
C ARG A 246 25.76 -12.46 -24.84
N CYS A 247 25.27 -11.94 -23.74
CA CYS A 247 24.15 -11.00 -23.67
C CYS A 247 24.48 -9.90 -22.68
N ARG A 248 24.60 -8.66 -23.17
CA ARG A 248 24.98 -7.50 -22.36
C ARG A 248 23.99 -7.25 -21.22
N LEU A 249 22.68 -7.29 -21.51
CA LEU A 249 21.64 -7.09 -20.50
C LEU A 249 21.71 -8.14 -19.40
N CYS A 250 21.75 -9.44 -19.76
CA CYS A 250 21.80 -10.52 -18.75
C CYS A 250 23.08 -10.46 -17.92
N ALA A 251 24.20 -10.13 -18.52
CA ALA A 251 25.47 -10.03 -17.81
C ALA A 251 25.50 -8.82 -16.86
N ALA A 252 25.02 -7.65 -17.29
CA ALA A 252 24.91 -6.47 -16.43
C ALA A 252 23.97 -6.72 -15.26
N ARG A 253 22.80 -7.34 -15.48
CA ARG A 253 21.88 -7.75 -14.43
C ARG A 253 22.53 -8.71 -13.43
N ARG A 254 23.17 -9.77 -13.91
CA ARG A 254 23.83 -10.75 -13.03
C ARG A 254 24.93 -10.14 -12.19
N ALA A 255 25.68 -9.19 -12.74
CA ALA A 255 26.72 -8.48 -12.00
C ALA A 255 26.15 -7.63 -10.86
N GLU A 256 25.03 -6.95 -11.11
CA GLU A 256 24.30 -6.19 -10.08
C GLU A 256 23.65 -7.12 -9.06
N GLU A 257 22.96 -8.16 -9.50
CA GLU A 257 22.31 -9.18 -8.67
C GLU A 257 23.30 -9.85 -7.73
N ALA A 258 24.52 -10.15 -8.16
CA ALA A 258 25.56 -10.76 -7.32
C ALA A 258 25.91 -9.86 -6.11
N ARG A 259 26.06 -8.56 -6.34
CA ARG A 259 26.32 -7.57 -5.27
C ARG A 259 25.13 -7.44 -4.31
N MET A 260 23.90 -7.40 -4.85
CA MET A 260 22.70 -7.26 -4.04
C MET A 260 22.39 -8.51 -3.22
N VAL A 261 22.63 -9.70 -3.76
CA VAL A 261 22.49 -10.96 -3.02
C VAL A 261 23.48 -11.05 -1.85
N GLU A 262 24.72 -10.61 -2.05
CA GLU A 262 25.67 -10.59 -0.94
C GLU A 262 25.24 -9.60 0.16
N ALA A 263 24.74 -8.43 -0.23
CA ALA A 263 24.18 -7.45 0.70
C ALA A 263 22.90 -7.96 1.42
N ALA A 264 22.07 -8.76 0.73
CA ALA A 264 20.85 -9.34 1.29
C ALA A 264 21.13 -10.37 2.41
N ARG A 265 22.37 -10.91 2.53
CA ARG A 265 22.75 -11.80 3.63
C ARG A 265 22.70 -11.11 5.00
N GLY A 266 22.79 -9.78 5.02
CA GLY A 266 22.65 -8.97 6.23
C GLY A 266 21.20 -8.80 6.72
N LEU A 267 20.19 -9.28 5.98
CA LEU A 267 18.79 -9.16 6.38
C LEU A 267 18.35 -10.16 7.47
N GLY A 268 19.23 -11.06 7.88
CA GLY A 268 18.93 -12.10 8.86
C GLY A 268 18.23 -13.33 8.25
N GLY A 269 18.69 -14.50 8.62
CA GLY A 269 18.15 -15.78 8.14
C GLY A 269 18.75 -16.30 6.83
N PRO A 270 18.45 -17.56 6.48
CA PRO A 270 18.98 -18.23 5.29
C PRO A 270 18.37 -17.64 4.01
N LEU A 271 19.23 -17.43 2.99
CA LEU A 271 18.81 -16.97 1.66
C LEU A 271 18.33 -18.12 0.79
N TYR A 272 17.23 -17.87 0.07
CA TYR A 272 16.70 -18.72 -0.99
C TYR A 272 16.67 -17.95 -2.29
N GLY A 273 17.01 -18.58 -3.42
CA GLY A 273 17.03 -17.94 -4.73
C GLY A 273 15.97 -18.54 -5.65
N VAL A 274 15.20 -17.68 -6.28
CA VAL A 274 14.20 -18.09 -7.27
C VAL A 274 14.60 -17.51 -8.64
N PRO A 275 14.82 -18.36 -9.65
CA PRO A 275 15.18 -17.88 -10.98
C PRO A 275 14.02 -17.15 -11.65
N GLU A 276 14.35 -16.16 -12.47
CA GLU A 276 13.38 -15.50 -13.34
C GLU A 276 13.05 -16.42 -14.51
N GLU A 277 11.77 -16.75 -14.64
CA GLU A 277 11.25 -17.55 -15.76
C GLU A 277 11.11 -16.69 -17.03
N ASP A 278 11.00 -17.31 -18.20
CA ASP A 278 10.82 -16.63 -19.48
C ASP A 278 9.41 -16.02 -19.62
N HIS A 279 8.45 -16.52 -18.86
CA HIS A 279 7.08 -16.03 -18.75
C HIS A 279 6.66 -15.93 -17.28
N GLU A 280 5.58 -15.24 -17.00
CA GLU A 280 5.07 -15.12 -15.64
C GLU A 280 4.43 -16.44 -15.19
N PRO A 281 4.92 -17.10 -14.09
CA PRO A 281 4.40 -18.38 -13.64
C PRO A 281 2.94 -18.25 -13.17
N ARG A 282 2.05 -19.06 -13.73
CA ARG A 282 0.62 -19.11 -13.41
C ARG A 282 0.10 -20.54 -13.38
N GLY A 283 -0.94 -20.73 -12.56
CA GLY A 283 -1.55 -22.04 -12.41
C GLY A 283 -0.70 -23.04 -11.62
N LEU A 284 -1.31 -24.13 -11.23
CA LEU A 284 -0.70 -25.10 -10.31
C LEU A 284 0.57 -25.75 -10.84
N HIS A 285 0.71 -25.88 -12.16
CA HIS A 285 1.86 -26.55 -12.78
C HIS A 285 3.13 -25.72 -12.69
N ASP A 286 3.08 -24.45 -13.13
CA ASP A 286 4.25 -23.55 -13.13
C ASP A 286 4.68 -23.19 -11.71
N LEU A 287 3.68 -22.89 -10.84
CA LEU A 287 3.94 -22.60 -9.43
C LEU A 287 4.54 -23.78 -8.69
N ALA A 288 4.16 -25.01 -9.03
CA ALA A 288 4.79 -26.20 -8.46
C ALA A 288 6.25 -26.39 -8.88
N ARG A 289 6.62 -25.97 -10.10
CA ARG A 289 8.02 -25.95 -10.55
C ARG A 289 8.84 -24.96 -9.74
N LEU A 290 8.30 -23.74 -9.54
CA LEU A 290 8.92 -22.69 -8.75
C LEU A 290 9.05 -23.09 -7.26
N GLY A 291 8.07 -23.80 -6.72
CA GLY A 291 8.10 -24.32 -5.34
C GLY A 291 9.31 -25.23 -5.03
N ARG A 292 9.89 -25.88 -6.04
CA ARG A 292 11.13 -26.67 -5.86
C ARG A 292 12.35 -25.80 -5.58
N ALA A 293 12.43 -24.61 -6.17
CA ALA A 293 13.51 -23.66 -5.91
C ALA A 293 13.50 -23.14 -4.46
N LEU A 294 12.31 -23.02 -3.85
CA LEU A 294 12.13 -22.57 -2.47
C LEU A 294 12.53 -23.63 -1.40
N GLN A 295 12.93 -24.85 -1.81
CA GLN A 295 13.30 -25.91 -0.87
C GLN A 295 14.79 -25.94 -0.51
N LYS A 296 15.64 -25.27 -1.28
CA LYS A 296 17.09 -25.30 -1.09
C LYS A 296 17.65 -23.89 -0.87
N PRO A 297 18.45 -23.68 0.18
CA PRO A 297 19.12 -22.39 0.37
C PRO A 297 20.03 -22.06 -0.82
N LEU A 298 20.15 -20.75 -1.08
CA LEU A 298 21.01 -20.23 -2.14
C LEU A 298 22.48 -20.36 -1.76
N ARG A 299 23.23 -21.13 -2.54
CA ARG A 299 24.68 -21.32 -2.33
C ARG A 299 25.44 -20.05 -2.70
N ARG A 300 26.57 -19.77 -2.02
CA ARG A 300 27.40 -18.58 -2.26
C ARG A 300 27.98 -18.52 -3.68
N ASP A 301 28.24 -19.66 -4.28
CA ASP A 301 28.82 -19.80 -5.62
C ASP A 301 27.78 -19.77 -6.75
N ALA A 302 26.48 -19.77 -6.44
CA ALA A 302 25.41 -19.84 -7.43
C ALA A 302 25.29 -18.58 -8.31
N ILE A 303 25.75 -17.42 -7.82
CA ILE A 303 25.70 -16.14 -8.53
C ILE A 303 27.12 -15.58 -8.67
N ARG A 304 27.92 -16.15 -9.59
CA ARG A 304 29.19 -15.55 -10.00
C ARG A 304 28.96 -14.62 -11.19
N SER A 305 29.51 -13.42 -11.12
CA SER A 305 29.55 -12.48 -12.24
C SER A 305 30.60 -12.93 -13.26
N ASP A 306 30.23 -13.15 -14.50
CA ASP A 306 31.18 -13.23 -15.59
C ASP A 306 31.68 -11.82 -15.92
N PRO A 307 32.99 -11.52 -15.88
CA PRO A 307 33.49 -10.19 -16.15
C PRO A 307 33.26 -9.83 -17.62
N LEU A 308 32.38 -8.86 -17.88
CA LEU A 308 32.24 -8.24 -19.19
C LEU A 308 33.14 -7.01 -19.24
N LYS A 309 34.08 -6.96 -20.20
CA LYS A 309 34.77 -5.73 -20.57
C LYS A 309 33.72 -4.72 -21.09
N SER A 310 33.69 -3.53 -20.50
CA SER A 310 32.82 -2.44 -20.92
C SER A 310 33.28 -1.87 -22.27
N ASP A 311 32.54 -2.17 -23.32
CA ASP A 311 32.64 -1.41 -24.55
C ASP A 311 31.83 -0.12 -24.40
N GLY A 312 32.51 1.01 -24.38
CA GLY A 312 31.95 2.34 -24.17
C GLY A 312 31.12 2.90 -25.34
N ARG A 313 30.23 2.12 -25.93
CA ARG A 313 29.32 2.65 -26.96
C ARG A 313 28.18 3.44 -26.33
N LYS A 314 28.15 4.76 -26.63
CA LYS A 314 27.06 5.67 -26.31
C LYS A 314 25.74 5.15 -26.91
N ALA A 315 24.65 5.25 -26.12
CA ALA A 315 23.30 5.02 -26.61
C ALA A 315 22.94 6.06 -27.69
N PRO A 316 22.16 5.70 -28.72
CA PRO A 316 21.77 6.63 -29.76
C PRO A 316 20.91 7.77 -29.19
N GLU A 317 21.22 8.99 -29.60
CA GLU A 317 20.42 10.20 -29.34
C GLU A 317 19.19 10.19 -30.26
N ALA A 318 18.03 9.80 -29.67
CA ALA A 318 16.75 9.99 -30.35
C ALA A 318 16.00 11.16 -29.66
N GLN A 319 15.96 12.31 -30.30
CA GLN A 319 15.35 13.53 -29.74
C GLN A 319 13.85 13.69 -30.07
N GLU A 320 13.39 13.40 -31.26
CA GLU A 320 12.01 13.62 -31.70
C GLU A 320 10.94 12.67 -31.05
N PRO A 321 11.17 11.36 -30.97
CA PRO A 321 10.17 10.45 -30.38
C PRO A 321 9.87 10.71 -28.89
N PHE A 322 10.87 11.23 -28.18
CA PHE A 322 10.75 11.54 -26.75
C PHE A 322 9.86 12.76 -26.47
N LEU A 323 9.97 13.82 -27.28
CA LEU A 323 9.14 15.02 -27.11
C LEU A 323 7.68 14.70 -27.31
N ALA A 324 7.34 13.93 -28.35
CA ALA A 324 5.99 13.44 -28.59
C ALA A 324 5.45 12.58 -27.44
N ALA A 325 6.29 11.72 -26.84
CA ALA A 325 5.90 10.90 -25.70
C ALA A 325 5.59 11.75 -24.46
N LEU A 326 6.35 12.82 -24.18
CA LEU A 326 6.06 13.71 -23.07
C LEU A 326 4.80 14.55 -23.29
N ASP A 327 4.53 14.98 -24.51
CA ASP A 327 3.31 15.74 -24.85
C ASP A 327 2.05 14.87 -24.70
N GLU A 328 2.16 13.56 -24.97
CA GLU A 328 1.08 12.60 -24.69
C GLU A 328 0.82 12.46 -23.18
N LEU A 329 1.86 12.51 -22.35
CA LEU A 329 1.72 12.39 -20.89
C LEU A 329 1.19 13.68 -20.26
N ALA A 330 1.80 14.81 -20.57
CA ALA A 330 1.55 16.09 -19.93
C ALA A 330 1.48 17.24 -20.97
N PRO A 331 0.37 17.34 -21.73
CA PRO A 331 0.14 18.48 -22.60
C PRO A 331 -0.01 19.77 -21.80
N ALA A 332 0.02 20.91 -22.49
CA ALA A 332 -0.18 22.21 -21.88
C ALA A 332 -1.53 22.26 -21.13
N GLY A 333 -1.53 22.87 -19.92
CA GLY A 333 -2.73 23.01 -19.08
C GLY A 333 -2.89 21.93 -17.99
N ILE A 334 -2.18 20.81 -18.06
CA ILE A 334 -2.20 19.81 -16.98
C ILE A 334 -1.59 20.40 -15.70
N ARG A 335 -2.33 20.30 -14.60
CA ARG A 335 -1.97 20.74 -13.25
C ARG A 335 -1.60 19.55 -12.36
N LEU A 336 -2.16 18.37 -12.62
CA LEU A 336 -2.02 17.18 -11.79
C LEU A 336 -1.82 15.94 -12.67
N LEU A 337 -0.70 15.24 -12.44
CA LEU A 337 -0.31 14.06 -13.21
C LEU A 337 0.00 12.90 -12.27
N PHE A 338 -0.87 11.90 -12.23
CA PHE A 338 -0.69 10.69 -11.43
C PHE A 338 0.04 9.59 -12.20
N PHE A 339 0.98 8.94 -11.54
CA PHE A 339 1.56 7.67 -11.98
C PHE A 339 1.15 6.55 -11.04
N GLY A 340 0.42 5.57 -11.55
CA GLY A 340 -0.05 4.44 -10.74
C GLY A 340 0.05 3.12 -11.48
N GLY A 341 -0.05 2.02 -10.74
CA GLY A 341 0.05 0.67 -11.28
C GLY A 341 0.46 -0.35 -10.23
N LYS A 342 0.57 -1.62 -10.64
CA LYS A 342 1.03 -2.71 -9.76
C LYS A 342 2.35 -2.38 -9.08
N GLY A 343 2.56 -2.89 -7.87
CA GLY A 343 3.87 -2.83 -7.23
C GLY A 343 4.98 -3.42 -8.11
N GLY A 344 6.17 -2.78 -8.12
CA GLY A 344 7.34 -3.26 -8.84
C GLY A 344 7.32 -3.10 -10.37
N VAL A 345 6.38 -2.35 -10.94
CA VAL A 345 6.40 -2.01 -12.37
C VAL A 345 7.33 -0.85 -12.70
N GLY A 346 7.86 -0.14 -11.68
CA GLY A 346 8.78 1.00 -11.81
C GLY A 346 8.08 2.35 -11.85
N LYS A 347 6.97 2.53 -11.13
CA LYS A 347 6.22 3.79 -11.02
C LYS A 347 7.11 4.96 -10.64
N THR A 348 7.80 4.86 -9.50
CA THR A 348 8.68 5.91 -8.96
C THR A 348 9.76 6.33 -9.95
N THR A 349 10.40 5.35 -10.61
CA THR A 349 11.43 5.63 -11.65
C THR A 349 10.83 6.39 -12.83
N VAL A 350 9.64 5.99 -13.29
CA VAL A 350 8.94 6.63 -14.42
C VAL A 350 8.43 8.02 -14.02
N ALA A 351 7.81 8.16 -12.86
CA ALA A 351 7.31 9.45 -12.34
C ALA A 351 8.46 10.46 -12.18
N SER A 352 9.59 10.02 -11.58
CA SER A 352 10.78 10.87 -11.42
C SER A 352 11.38 11.27 -12.77
N ALA A 353 11.50 10.34 -13.72
CA ALA A 353 12.02 10.63 -15.05
C ALA A 353 11.10 11.60 -15.84
N ALA A 354 9.78 11.46 -15.69
CA ALA A 354 8.80 12.39 -16.26
C ALA A 354 8.91 13.78 -15.63
N ALA A 355 8.91 13.87 -14.29
CA ALA A 355 8.99 15.13 -13.56
C ALA A 355 10.25 15.93 -13.92
N ILE A 356 11.42 15.28 -13.95
CA ILE A 356 12.70 15.88 -14.37
C ILE A 356 12.59 16.41 -15.81
N SER A 357 12.03 15.60 -16.70
CA SER A 357 11.94 15.97 -18.12
C SER A 357 10.98 17.12 -18.37
N ILE A 358 9.88 17.19 -17.60
CA ILE A 358 8.88 18.26 -17.69
C ILE A 358 9.44 19.56 -17.08
N ALA A 359 10.11 19.48 -15.92
CA ALA A 359 10.73 20.64 -15.28
C ALA A 359 11.75 21.33 -16.19
N ARG A 360 12.54 20.56 -16.94
CA ARG A 360 13.50 21.09 -17.93
C ARG A 360 12.86 21.82 -19.12
N ARG A 361 11.54 21.66 -19.34
CA ARG A 361 10.77 22.44 -20.34
C ARG A 361 10.27 23.77 -19.79
N GLY A 362 10.40 24.00 -18.48
CA GLY A 362 10.06 25.24 -17.80
C GLY A 362 8.83 25.18 -16.91
N GLY A 363 8.86 26.00 -15.85
CA GLY A 363 7.84 26.13 -14.82
C GLY A 363 8.13 25.31 -13.56
N PRO A 364 7.58 25.72 -12.41
CA PRO A 364 7.78 25.00 -11.15
C PRO A 364 6.99 23.68 -11.16
N VAL A 365 7.70 22.56 -10.95
CA VAL A 365 7.16 21.21 -10.84
C VAL A 365 7.45 20.66 -9.46
N LEU A 366 6.45 20.06 -8.83
CA LEU A 366 6.63 19.25 -7.61
C LEU A 366 6.47 17.78 -7.96
N LEU A 367 7.45 16.96 -7.60
CA LEU A 367 7.35 15.51 -7.57
C LEU A 367 6.99 15.08 -6.15
N LEU A 368 5.77 14.58 -5.97
CA LEU A 368 5.21 14.20 -4.69
C LEU A 368 5.03 12.68 -4.62
N SER A 369 5.69 12.01 -3.67
CA SER A 369 5.44 10.59 -3.42
C SER A 369 4.44 10.42 -2.28
N THR A 370 3.43 9.59 -2.52
CA THR A 370 2.47 9.14 -1.52
C THR A 370 2.66 7.67 -1.16
N ASP A 371 3.75 7.05 -1.63
CA ASP A 371 4.11 5.67 -1.29
C ASP A 371 4.86 5.67 0.05
N PRO A 372 4.35 5.02 1.11
CA PRO A 372 4.99 5.00 2.41
C PRO A 372 6.35 4.28 2.44
N ALA A 373 6.76 3.70 1.31
CA ALA A 373 8.00 2.93 1.20
C ALA A 373 9.27 3.79 0.97
N HIS A 374 9.20 5.12 1.08
CA HIS A 374 10.35 6.04 0.95
C HIS A 374 11.27 5.79 -0.25
N SER A 375 10.68 5.46 -1.39
CA SER A 375 11.41 5.02 -2.58
C SER A 375 11.96 6.16 -3.45
N LEU A 376 11.51 7.40 -3.21
CA LEU A 376 11.88 8.56 -4.01
C LEU A 376 13.31 9.01 -3.74
N ALA A 377 13.72 9.01 -2.45
CA ALA A 377 15.09 9.31 -2.04
C ALA A 377 16.11 8.40 -2.72
N ASP A 378 15.82 7.11 -2.79
CA ASP A 378 16.67 6.11 -3.42
C ASP A 378 16.77 6.29 -4.94
N VAL A 379 15.66 6.59 -5.61
CA VAL A 379 15.63 6.78 -7.07
C VAL A 379 16.36 8.06 -7.48
N LEU A 380 16.19 9.13 -6.69
CA LEU A 380 16.84 10.41 -6.95
C LEU A 380 18.28 10.45 -6.43
N GLN A 381 18.70 9.54 -5.55
CA GLN A 381 19.99 9.52 -4.84
C GLN A 381 20.20 10.82 -4.05
N MET A 382 19.13 11.28 -3.37
CA MET A 382 19.10 12.50 -2.56
C MET A 382 18.26 12.24 -1.31
N PRO A 383 18.53 12.92 -0.18
CA PRO A 383 17.80 12.71 1.07
C PRO A 383 16.42 13.42 1.05
N VAL A 384 15.55 12.97 0.15
CA VAL A 384 14.18 13.48 0.06
C VAL A 384 13.38 12.96 1.24
N GLY A 385 12.59 13.83 1.87
CA GLY A 385 11.72 13.53 2.98
C GLY A 385 10.43 14.37 2.94
N ASP A 386 9.79 14.57 4.10
CA ASP A 386 8.54 15.33 4.19
C ASP A 386 8.70 16.85 3.93
N ALA A 387 9.92 17.38 4.00
CA ALA A 387 10.24 18.73 3.54
C ALA A 387 10.56 18.73 2.05
N GLU A 388 10.10 19.76 1.33
CA GLU A 388 10.41 19.93 -0.09
C GLU A 388 11.91 20.16 -0.30
N LEU A 389 12.52 19.34 -1.14
CA LEU A 389 13.93 19.42 -1.52
C LEU A 389 14.05 19.78 -3.00
N GLU A 390 14.92 20.75 -3.32
CA GLU A 390 15.24 21.07 -4.71
C GLU A 390 16.13 19.97 -5.31
N VAL A 391 15.64 19.33 -6.39
CA VAL A 391 16.35 18.26 -7.10
C VAL A 391 17.21 18.85 -8.24
N GLU A 392 16.64 19.78 -8.97
CA GLU A 392 17.29 20.59 -10.01
C GLU A 392 16.46 21.87 -10.24
N PRO A 393 16.98 22.90 -10.94
CA PRO A 393 16.23 24.14 -11.18
C PRO A 393 14.84 23.87 -11.76
N GLY A 394 13.81 24.36 -11.06
CA GLY A 394 12.41 24.18 -11.44
C GLY A 394 11.77 22.86 -11.01
N LEU A 395 12.50 21.95 -10.34
CA LEU A 395 11.96 20.71 -9.78
C LEU A 395 12.23 20.60 -8.29
N ARG A 396 11.18 20.48 -7.51
CA ARG A 396 11.25 20.03 -6.11
C ARG A 396 10.67 18.65 -5.95
N ALA A 397 11.14 17.91 -4.96
CA ALA A 397 10.62 16.61 -4.57
C ALA A 397 10.25 16.59 -3.09
N ARG A 398 9.18 15.87 -2.78
CA ARG A 398 8.70 15.64 -1.41
C ARG A 398 8.20 14.21 -1.29
N GLU A 399 8.55 13.56 -0.20
CA GLU A 399 8.08 12.24 0.17
C GLU A 399 7.24 12.38 1.43
N LEU A 400 5.93 12.09 1.32
CA LEU A 400 5.00 12.32 2.41
C LEU A 400 5.22 11.34 3.56
N ASP A 401 5.37 11.87 4.75
CA ASP A 401 5.27 11.15 6.00
C ASP A 401 3.89 11.43 6.62
N ALA A 402 2.94 10.57 6.29
CA ALA A 402 1.57 10.71 6.77
C ALA A 402 1.49 10.61 8.31
N GLY A 403 2.36 9.81 8.93
CA GLY A 403 2.45 9.72 10.39
C GLY A 403 2.82 11.05 11.02
N ARG A 404 3.85 11.72 10.51
CA ARG A 404 4.24 13.07 11.01
C ARG A 404 3.17 14.12 10.74
N MET A 405 2.50 14.06 9.61
CA MET A 405 1.39 14.98 9.30
C MET A 405 0.23 14.78 10.28
N PHE A 406 -0.11 13.52 10.59
CA PHE A 406 -1.09 13.19 11.60
C PHE A 406 -0.69 13.76 12.98
N GLU A 407 0.54 13.48 13.43
CA GLU A 407 1.04 13.97 14.72
C GLU A 407 0.96 15.50 14.86
N ARG A 408 1.34 16.25 13.81
CA ARG A 408 1.23 17.71 13.80
C ARG A 408 -0.21 18.19 13.95
N ARG A 409 -1.17 17.55 13.26
CA ARG A 409 -2.59 17.92 13.36
C ARG A 409 -3.21 17.43 14.67
N ARG A 410 -2.82 16.25 15.14
CA ARG A 410 -3.21 15.71 16.44
C ARG A 410 -2.85 16.68 17.56
N GLY A 411 -1.64 17.24 17.54
CA GLY A 411 -1.21 18.28 18.49
C GLY A 411 -2.11 19.49 18.50
N LYS A 412 -2.54 19.98 17.32
CA LYS A 412 -3.49 21.11 17.22
C LYS A 412 -4.87 20.75 17.78
N TYR A 413 -5.40 19.56 17.45
CA TYR A 413 -6.70 19.11 17.96
C TYR A 413 -6.66 18.88 19.47
N ARG A 414 -5.58 18.30 20.01
CA ARG A 414 -5.39 18.14 21.46
C ARG A 414 -5.36 19.48 22.16
N ALA A 415 -4.61 20.46 21.65
CA ALA A 415 -4.59 21.82 22.20
C ALA A 415 -5.96 22.50 22.17
N ALA A 416 -6.74 22.34 21.08
CA ALA A 416 -8.10 22.87 20.99
C ALA A 416 -9.06 22.20 22.00
N VAL A 417 -8.93 20.90 22.23
CA VAL A 417 -9.67 20.17 23.25
C VAL A 417 -9.27 20.61 24.66
N GLU A 418 -7.98 20.82 24.94
CA GLU A 418 -7.49 21.36 26.21
C GLU A 418 -8.03 22.75 26.49
N GLU A 419 -8.02 23.65 25.50
CA GLU A 419 -8.57 25.00 25.61
C GLU A 419 -10.09 24.97 25.86
N LEU A 420 -10.83 24.06 25.19
CA LEU A 420 -12.25 23.82 25.45
C LEU A 420 -12.50 23.45 26.91
N PHE A 421 -11.77 22.44 27.44
CA PHE A 421 -11.94 22.01 28.82
C PHE A 421 -11.48 23.05 29.85
N ALA A 422 -10.47 23.89 29.52
CA ALA A 422 -10.07 25.00 30.34
C ALA A 422 -11.18 26.07 30.42
N THR A 423 -11.88 26.33 29.33
CA THR A 423 -13.00 27.29 29.26
C THR A 423 -14.24 26.78 30.00
N LEU A 424 -14.50 25.46 29.98
CA LEU A 424 -15.63 24.81 30.65
C LEU A 424 -15.47 24.70 32.17
N ARG A 425 -14.25 24.83 32.71
CA ARG A 425 -14.00 24.83 34.18
C ARG A 425 -14.71 25.92 34.96
N GLY A 426 -15.28 26.93 34.29
CA GLY A 426 -16.01 28.05 34.92
C GLY A 426 -17.50 27.80 35.19
N GLY A 427 -18.12 26.70 34.79
CA GLY A 427 -19.57 26.46 34.92
C GLY A 427 -19.91 25.01 35.27
N SER A 428 -20.34 24.82 36.48
CA SER A 428 -20.95 23.67 37.18
C SER A 428 -21.41 22.42 36.40
N SER A 429 -21.19 21.26 36.98
CA SER A 429 -21.78 19.91 36.77
C SER A 429 -21.19 19.01 35.66
N PHE A 430 -20.07 19.31 35.09
CA PHE A 430 -19.36 18.43 34.18
C PHE A 430 -18.32 17.56 34.91
N ASP A 431 -18.32 16.26 34.66
CA ASP A 431 -17.29 15.33 35.15
C ASP A 431 -16.06 15.45 34.21
N ALA A 432 -15.49 16.68 34.18
CA ALA A 432 -14.45 17.16 33.28
C ALA A 432 -13.21 16.24 33.13
N PRO A 433 -12.74 15.50 34.17
CA PRO A 433 -11.59 14.62 34.00
C PRO A 433 -11.86 13.40 33.11
N TYR A 434 -13.06 12.79 33.18
CA TYR A 434 -13.43 11.62 32.40
C TYR A 434 -13.65 11.97 30.92
N ASP A 435 -14.40 13.03 30.67
CA ASP A 435 -14.71 13.45 29.29
C ASP A 435 -13.45 13.88 28.53
N ARG A 436 -12.50 14.49 29.25
CA ARG A 436 -11.18 14.85 28.70
C ARG A 436 -10.36 13.61 28.34
N ALA A 437 -10.23 12.64 29.22
CA ALA A 437 -9.49 11.40 28.98
C ALA A 437 -10.05 10.64 27.77
N VAL A 438 -11.37 10.53 27.67
CA VAL A 438 -12.06 9.89 26.53
C VAL A 438 -11.81 10.61 25.23
N MET A 439 -11.86 11.96 25.22
CA MET A 439 -11.58 12.73 24.00
C MET A 439 -10.11 12.64 23.57
N GLU A 440 -9.18 12.67 24.52
CA GLU A 440 -7.75 12.46 24.25
C GLU A 440 -7.52 11.06 23.67
N ASP A 441 -8.13 10.03 24.25
CA ASP A 441 -8.05 8.64 23.77
C ASP A 441 -8.68 8.45 22.39
N LEU A 442 -9.80 9.12 22.09
CA LEU A 442 -10.43 9.11 20.76
C LEU A 442 -9.54 9.80 19.70
N ILE A 443 -8.85 10.87 20.08
CA ILE A 443 -7.87 11.54 19.21
C ILE A 443 -6.64 10.66 19.00
N ASP A 444 -6.25 9.89 20.01
CA ASP A 444 -5.11 8.96 19.94
C ASP A 444 -5.43 7.65 19.18
N LEU A 445 -6.71 7.30 19.05
CA LEU A 445 -7.19 6.27 18.14
C LEU A 445 -7.03 6.76 16.69
N SER A 446 -5.79 6.69 16.18
CA SER A 446 -5.52 6.97 14.78
C SER A 446 -6.22 5.93 13.88
N PRO A 447 -7.34 6.24 13.23
CA PRO A 447 -7.95 5.27 12.35
C PRO A 447 -6.98 4.96 11.20
N PRO A 448 -6.77 3.69 10.86
CA PRO A 448 -6.04 3.31 9.66
C PRO A 448 -6.68 3.98 8.43
N GLY A 449 -5.87 4.47 7.49
CA GLY A 449 -6.36 5.15 6.28
C GLY A 449 -6.36 6.69 6.34
N LEU A 450 -5.94 7.28 7.45
CA LEU A 450 -5.66 8.72 7.50
C LEU A 450 -4.50 9.13 6.60
N ASP A 451 -3.58 8.21 6.30
CA ASP A 451 -2.46 8.44 5.40
C ASP A 451 -2.94 8.93 4.03
N GLU A 452 -3.99 8.32 3.52
CA GLU A 452 -4.57 8.70 2.23
C GLU A 452 -5.28 10.06 2.28
N VAL A 453 -5.92 10.39 3.40
CA VAL A 453 -6.54 11.73 3.61
C VAL A 453 -5.46 12.81 3.66
N PHE A 454 -4.38 12.58 4.40
CA PHE A 454 -3.27 13.52 4.45
C PHE A 454 -2.55 13.67 3.12
N ALA A 455 -2.43 12.59 2.34
CA ALA A 455 -1.90 12.64 1.00
C ALA A 455 -2.76 13.53 0.07
N LEU A 456 -4.10 13.45 0.18
CA LEU A 456 -5.01 14.35 -0.56
C LEU A 456 -4.80 15.82 -0.16
N LEU A 457 -4.73 16.11 1.13
CA LEU A 457 -4.51 17.48 1.62
C LEU A 457 -3.16 18.04 1.18
N ALA A 458 -2.11 17.21 1.15
CA ALA A 458 -0.81 17.61 0.64
C ALA A 458 -0.81 17.89 -0.88
N VAL A 459 -1.60 17.15 -1.66
CA VAL A 459 -1.81 17.43 -3.08
C VAL A 459 -2.51 18.78 -3.27
N ILE A 460 -3.54 19.07 -2.47
CA ILE A 460 -4.27 20.36 -2.49
C ILE A 460 -3.31 21.51 -2.20
N GLU A 461 -2.53 21.41 -1.12
CA GLU A 461 -1.53 22.40 -0.72
C GLU A 461 -0.51 22.63 -1.86
N ALA A 462 0.02 21.56 -2.45
CA ALA A 462 0.99 21.62 -3.54
C ALA A 462 0.44 22.33 -4.79
N LEU A 463 -0.84 22.15 -5.11
CA LEU A 463 -1.48 22.80 -6.27
C LEU A 463 -1.56 24.33 -6.17
N GLN A 464 -1.40 24.90 -4.99
CA GLN A 464 -1.34 26.35 -4.79
C GLN A 464 0.02 26.95 -5.19
N GLY A 465 1.12 26.19 -5.00
CA GLY A 465 2.50 26.67 -5.20
C GLY A 465 3.13 26.29 -6.54
N TYR A 466 2.60 25.26 -7.23
CA TYR A 466 3.25 24.67 -8.41
C TYR A 466 2.37 24.72 -9.66
N ARG A 467 3.04 24.90 -10.81
CA ARG A 467 2.38 24.80 -12.13
C ARG A 467 1.86 23.38 -12.36
N LEU A 468 2.67 22.37 -11.99
CA LEU A 468 2.35 20.95 -12.16
C LEU A 468 2.81 20.17 -10.93
N VAL A 469 1.91 19.35 -10.40
CA VAL A 469 2.20 18.34 -9.38
C VAL A 469 2.20 16.97 -10.03
N VAL A 470 3.34 16.29 -9.98
CA VAL A 470 3.51 14.89 -10.42
C VAL A 470 3.43 14.01 -9.19
N VAL A 471 2.43 13.13 -9.14
CA VAL A 471 2.18 12.26 -7.99
C VAL A 471 2.61 10.84 -8.30
N ASP A 472 3.64 10.36 -7.59
CA ASP A 472 4.01 8.95 -7.52
C ASP A 472 3.14 8.26 -6.47
N THR A 473 2.27 7.36 -6.92
CA THR A 473 1.30 6.73 -6.02
C THR A 473 1.80 5.40 -5.48
N ALA A 474 1.34 5.04 -4.29
CA ALA A 474 1.40 3.67 -3.79
C ALA A 474 0.77 2.66 -4.79
N PRO A 475 0.95 1.33 -4.62
CA PRO A 475 0.39 0.32 -5.54
C PRO A 475 -1.11 0.47 -5.77
N THR A 476 -1.60 -0.03 -6.93
CA THR A 476 -2.93 0.21 -7.54
C THR A 476 -4.10 0.29 -6.57
N GLY A 477 -4.16 -0.58 -5.56
CA GLY A 477 -5.24 -0.60 -4.58
C GLY A 477 -5.30 0.69 -3.76
N HIS A 478 -4.15 1.24 -3.37
CA HIS A 478 -4.04 2.47 -2.58
C HIS A 478 -4.26 3.72 -3.42
N ALA A 479 -3.72 3.75 -4.65
CA ALA A 479 -3.98 4.85 -5.58
C ALA A 479 -5.49 5.01 -5.81
N LEU A 480 -6.22 3.90 -5.98
CA LEU A 480 -7.68 3.92 -6.13
C LEU A 480 -8.37 4.36 -4.83
N ARG A 481 -7.94 3.85 -3.66
CA ARG A 481 -8.46 4.30 -2.36
C ARG A 481 -8.25 5.80 -2.17
N LEU A 482 -7.07 6.34 -2.46
CA LEU A 482 -6.79 7.76 -2.41
C LEU A 482 -7.80 8.57 -3.24
N LEU A 483 -8.08 8.12 -4.46
CA LEU A 483 -9.01 8.80 -5.38
C LEU A 483 -10.48 8.64 -4.97
N GLU A 484 -10.87 7.50 -4.42
CA GLU A 484 -12.22 7.24 -3.88
C GLU A 484 -12.47 7.99 -2.57
N LEU A 485 -11.42 8.17 -1.76
CA LEU A 485 -11.49 8.87 -0.47
C LEU A 485 -11.84 10.34 -0.59
N SER A 486 -11.55 11.01 -1.72
CA SER A 486 -11.92 12.40 -1.91
C SER A 486 -13.45 12.64 -1.77
N ALA A 487 -14.27 11.69 -2.23
CA ALA A 487 -15.72 11.72 -2.04
C ALA A 487 -16.14 11.34 -0.61
N LYS A 488 -15.54 10.26 -0.05
CA LYS A 488 -15.84 9.78 1.30
C LYS A 488 -15.37 10.75 2.39
N ALA A 489 -14.19 11.36 2.23
CA ALA A 489 -13.68 12.36 3.18
C ALA A 489 -14.61 13.56 3.27
N ARG A 490 -15.26 13.94 2.16
CA ARG A 490 -16.27 15.00 2.16
C ARG A 490 -17.50 14.61 2.97
N GLU A 491 -18.00 13.39 2.84
CA GLU A 491 -19.12 12.87 3.66
C GLU A 491 -18.74 12.90 5.15
N TRP A 492 -17.52 12.50 5.48
CA TRP A 492 -16.96 12.55 6.84
C TRP A 492 -16.97 13.97 7.40
N VAL A 493 -16.41 14.91 6.67
CA VAL A 493 -16.34 16.31 7.07
C VAL A 493 -17.75 16.88 7.26
N GLN A 494 -18.71 16.49 6.39
CA GLN A 494 -20.11 16.92 6.53
C GLN A 494 -20.77 16.38 7.80
N VAL A 495 -20.58 15.10 8.13
CA VAL A 495 -21.12 14.50 9.37
C VAL A 495 -20.50 15.16 10.60
N LEU A 496 -19.17 15.35 10.61
CA LEU A 496 -18.50 16.05 11.71
C LEU A 496 -18.98 17.50 11.87
N LEU A 497 -19.19 18.22 10.77
CA LEU A 497 -19.77 19.56 10.78
C LEU A 497 -21.19 19.58 11.34
N GLN A 498 -22.04 18.61 10.96
CA GLN A 498 -23.41 18.51 11.48
C GLN A 498 -23.41 18.28 12.99
N ILE A 499 -22.61 17.33 13.48
CA ILE A 499 -22.44 17.06 14.91
C ILE A 499 -21.94 18.32 15.63
N GLN A 500 -20.92 18.98 15.11
CA GLN A 500 -20.36 20.18 15.72
C GLN A 500 -21.34 21.36 15.75
N LEU A 501 -22.08 21.61 14.66
CA LEU A 501 -23.08 22.68 14.62
C LEU A 501 -24.21 22.43 15.60
N LYS A 502 -24.60 21.16 15.83
CA LYS A 502 -25.61 20.77 16.80
C LYS A 502 -25.19 21.09 18.23
N TYR A 503 -23.91 20.84 18.55
CA TYR A 503 -23.36 21.04 19.88
C TYR A 503 -22.60 22.38 20.08
N ARG A 504 -22.63 23.30 19.07
CA ARG A 504 -21.87 24.56 19.07
C ARG A 504 -22.06 25.43 20.31
N ARG A 505 -23.23 25.37 20.98
CA ARG A 505 -23.51 26.13 22.20
C ARG A 505 -22.73 25.62 23.41
N VAL A 506 -22.29 24.38 23.36
CA VAL A 506 -21.55 23.70 24.43
C VAL A 506 -20.05 23.74 24.13
N THR A 507 -19.65 23.67 22.87
CA THR A 507 -18.26 23.44 22.47
C THR A 507 -17.47 24.70 22.10
N GLY A 508 -18.12 25.86 21.83
CA GLY A 508 -17.42 27.12 21.53
C GLY A 508 -16.45 27.11 20.30
N LEU A 509 -16.36 26.02 19.56
CA LEU A 509 -15.31 25.73 18.57
C LEU A 509 -15.58 26.37 17.19
N GLY A 510 -15.69 27.70 17.10
CA GLY A 510 -15.88 28.40 15.82
C GLY A 510 -14.74 28.21 14.82
N ASP A 511 -13.51 28.03 15.29
CA ASP A 511 -12.33 27.85 14.44
C ASP A 511 -12.28 26.44 13.81
N LEU A 512 -12.62 25.40 14.57
CA LEU A 512 -12.72 24.03 14.03
C LEU A 512 -13.82 23.92 12.96
N ALA A 513 -14.95 24.62 13.13
CA ALA A 513 -16.02 24.65 12.11
C ALA A 513 -15.53 25.32 10.82
N ARG A 514 -14.74 26.38 10.93
CA ARG A 514 -14.10 27.03 9.79
C ARG A 514 -13.14 26.08 9.08
N ASP A 515 -12.22 25.45 9.82
CA ASP A 515 -11.25 24.50 9.27
C ASP A 515 -11.94 23.33 8.54
N LEU A 516 -13.00 22.77 9.12
CA LEU A 516 -13.79 21.70 8.49
C LEU A 516 -14.50 22.19 7.22
N THR A 517 -15.05 23.43 7.24
CA THR A 517 -15.71 24.01 6.07
C THR A 517 -14.72 24.27 4.93
N ASP A 518 -13.55 24.80 5.25
CA ASP A 518 -12.47 25.03 4.30
C ASP A 518 -11.95 23.70 3.71
N THR A 519 -11.75 22.69 4.55
CA THR A 519 -11.39 21.35 4.10
C THR A 519 -12.45 20.73 3.17
N ALA A 520 -13.75 20.90 3.49
CA ALA A 520 -14.82 20.41 2.63
C ALA A 520 -14.83 21.09 1.25
N ARG A 521 -14.55 22.40 1.20
CA ARG A 521 -14.43 23.16 -0.05
C ARG A 521 -13.24 22.69 -0.86
N GLU A 522 -12.06 22.56 -0.25
CA GLU A 522 -10.83 22.10 -0.88
C GLU A 522 -10.98 20.68 -1.46
N LEU A 523 -11.61 19.78 -0.73
CA LEU A 523 -11.91 18.42 -1.20
C LEU A 523 -12.86 18.42 -2.41
N ARG A 524 -13.82 19.36 -2.46
CA ARG A 524 -14.70 19.51 -3.64
C ARG A 524 -13.90 20.00 -4.84
N GLU A 525 -13.09 21.04 -4.68
CA GLU A 525 -12.25 21.60 -5.74
C GLU A 525 -11.27 20.54 -6.29
N LEU A 526 -10.68 19.73 -5.40
CA LEU A 526 -9.86 18.60 -5.81
C LEU A 526 -10.65 17.56 -6.61
N GLN A 527 -11.87 17.22 -6.18
CA GLN A 527 -12.71 16.27 -6.89
C GLN A 527 -13.09 16.77 -8.30
N GLU A 528 -13.42 18.05 -8.44
CA GLU A 528 -13.67 18.70 -9.73
C GLU A 528 -12.40 18.68 -10.61
N LEU A 529 -11.24 18.98 -10.04
CA LEU A 529 -9.96 18.92 -10.73
C LEU A 529 -9.62 17.49 -11.22
N LEU A 530 -9.84 16.47 -10.39
CA LEU A 530 -9.58 15.07 -10.74
C LEU A 530 -10.42 14.59 -11.93
N GLN A 531 -11.62 15.13 -12.10
CA GLN A 531 -12.54 14.78 -13.17
C GLN A 531 -12.38 15.63 -14.44
N ASP A 532 -11.54 16.68 -14.40
CA ASP A 532 -11.25 17.53 -15.55
C ASP A 532 -10.09 16.96 -16.40
N PRO A 533 -10.35 16.39 -17.58
CA PRO A 533 -9.31 15.76 -18.41
C PRO A 533 -8.30 16.76 -19.00
N ALA A 534 -8.63 18.07 -19.00
CA ALA A 534 -7.72 19.11 -19.44
C ALA A 534 -6.71 19.53 -18.37
N ARG A 535 -6.99 19.23 -17.08
CA ARG A 535 -6.19 19.66 -15.94
C ARG A 535 -5.60 18.50 -15.14
N CYS A 536 -6.22 17.32 -15.19
CA CYS A 536 -5.76 16.13 -14.46
C CYS A 536 -5.69 14.91 -15.38
N ARG A 537 -4.62 14.13 -15.25
CA ARG A 537 -4.42 12.86 -15.95
C ARG A 537 -3.86 11.80 -15.05
N PHE A 538 -4.28 10.57 -15.27
CA PHE A 538 -3.70 9.39 -14.67
C PHE A 538 -2.95 8.57 -15.73
N VAL A 539 -1.68 8.26 -15.47
CA VAL A 539 -0.83 7.44 -16.34
C VAL A 539 -0.63 6.07 -15.69
N PRO A 540 -1.33 5.03 -16.14
CA PRO A 540 -1.05 3.68 -15.71
C PRO A 540 0.35 3.26 -16.15
N VAL A 541 1.18 2.79 -15.22
CA VAL A 541 2.48 2.17 -15.50
C VAL A 541 2.33 0.66 -15.36
N THR A 542 2.74 -0.08 -16.37
CA THR A 542 2.60 -1.54 -16.42
C THR A 542 3.84 -2.22 -16.99
N ARG A 543 3.84 -3.54 -17.06
CA ARG A 543 4.83 -4.36 -17.78
C ARG A 543 4.12 -5.30 -18.73
N GLY A 544 4.84 -5.82 -19.72
CA GLY A 544 4.36 -6.84 -20.65
C GLY A 544 4.24 -8.22 -20.00
N ALA A 545 3.40 -8.34 -18.95
CA ALA A 545 3.19 -9.59 -18.23
C ALA A 545 1.71 -9.74 -17.83
N ALA A 546 1.26 -10.97 -17.58
CA ALA A 546 -0.15 -11.27 -17.40
C ALA A 546 -0.76 -10.61 -16.15
N LEU A 547 -0.12 -10.72 -14.98
CA LEU A 547 -0.64 -10.13 -13.74
C LEU A 547 -0.67 -8.59 -13.80
N PRO A 548 0.42 -7.87 -14.21
CA PRO A 548 0.36 -6.42 -14.42
C PRO A 548 -0.74 -6.01 -15.39
N ARG A 549 -0.96 -6.74 -16.50
CA ARG A 549 -2.03 -6.47 -17.45
C ARG A 549 -3.41 -6.57 -16.81
N LEU A 550 -3.69 -7.66 -16.07
CA LEU A 550 -4.97 -7.86 -15.39
C LEU A 550 -5.27 -6.76 -14.37
N GLU A 551 -4.26 -6.38 -13.60
CA GLU A 551 -4.40 -5.26 -12.65
C GLU A 551 -4.57 -3.92 -13.35
N THR A 552 -3.87 -3.68 -14.45
CA THR A 552 -4.05 -2.47 -15.27
C THR A 552 -5.46 -2.39 -15.84
N ALA A 553 -6.03 -3.51 -16.27
CA ALA A 553 -7.42 -3.57 -16.75
C ALA A 553 -8.43 -3.20 -15.65
N ARG A 554 -8.23 -3.71 -14.43
CA ARG A 554 -9.05 -3.34 -13.25
C ARG A 554 -8.88 -1.86 -12.91
N LEU A 555 -7.65 -1.36 -12.90
CA LEU A 555 -7.33 0.05 -12.66
C LEU A 555 -8.07 0.96 -13.65
N LEU A 556 -7.97 0.69 -14.95
CA LEU A 556 -8.66 1.47 -15.99
C LEU A 556 -10.18 1.43 -15.82
N THR A 557 -10.74 0.28 -15.45
CA THR A 557 -12.18 0.14 -15.17
C THR A 557 -12.61 1.03 -14.00
N ASN A 558 -11.83 1.09 -12.94
CA ASN A 558 -12.13 1.91 -11.76
C ASN A 558 -11.90 3.40 -12.03
N LEU A 559 -10.84 3.79 -12.73
CA LEU A 559 -10.63 5.17 -13.16
C LEU A 559 -11.81 5.70 -14.00
N LYS A 560 -12.33 4.85 -14.90
CA LYS A 560 -13.54 5.19 -15.67
C LYS A 560 -14.78 5.40 -14.79
N LYS A 561 -14.98 4.57 -13.75
CA LYS A 561 -16.07 4.76 -12.77
C LYS A 561 -15.93 6.07 -12.01
N LEU A 562 -14.69 6.45 -11.66
CA LEU A 562 -14.36 7.70 -10.98
C LEU A 562 -14.36 8.92 -11.91
N ARG A 563 -14.54 8.73 -13.22
CA ARG A 563 -14.47 9.76 -14.28
C ARG A 563 -13.09 10.44 -14.37
N ILE A 564 -12.01 9.69 -14.06
CA ILE A 564 -10.64 10.19 -14.13
C ILE A 564 -10.04 9.77 -15.47
N ALA A 565 -9.47 10.74 -16.19
CA ALA A 565 -8.91 10.53 -17.52
C ALA A 565 -7.57 9.77 -17.47
N ALA A 566 -7.47 8.69 -18.24
CA ALA A 566 -6.24 7.93 -18.46
C ALA A 566 -5.95 7.80 -19.97
N PRO A 567 -5.60 8.90 -20.66
CA PRO A 567 -5.44 8.93 -22.11
C PRO A 567 -4.14 8.30 -22.59
N ALA A 568 -3.18 8.08 -21.70
CA ALA A 568 -1.89 7.47 -21.99
C ALA A 568 -1.58 6.36 -20.98
N LEU A 569 -0.79 5.37 -21.42
CA LEU A 569 -0.32 4.25 -20.62
C LEU A 569 1.15 3.98 -20.94
N LEU A 570 1.97 3.69 -19.94
CA LEU A 570 3.39 3.40 -20.13
C LEU A 570 3.71 1.93 -19.81
N VAL A 571 4.18 1.19 -20.83
CA VAL A 571 4.72 -0.16 -20.70
C VAL A 571 6.20 -0.06 -20.38
N ASN A 572 6.56 -0.27 -19.11
CA ASN A 572 7.92 -0.15 -18.61
C ASN A 572 8.68 -1.48 -18.71
N ALA A 573 10.02 -1.36 -18.73
CA ALA A 573 10.97 -2.46 -18.68
C ALA A 573 10.76 -3.50 -19.79
N ARG A 574 10.47 -3.07 -21.02
CA ARG A 574 10.44 -3.94 -22.19
C ARG A 574 11.79 -4.61 -22.42
N THR A 575 11.79 -5.91 -22.52
CA THR A 575 13.01 -6.70 -22.71
C THR A 575 13.53 -6.50 -24.15
N PRO A 576 14.75 -5.97 -24.35
CA PRO A 576 15.33 -5.86 -25.69
C PRO A 576 15.72 -7.26 -26.21
N GLN A 577 15.82 -7.38 -27.52
CA GLN A 577 16.34 -8.60 -28.16
C GLN A 577 17.79 -8.86 -27.71
N GLY A 578 18.16 -10.14 -27.61
CA GLY A 578 19.48 -10.55 -27.12
C GLY A 578 19.71 -12.06 -27.21
N CYS A 579 20.01 -12.73 -26.09
CA CYS A 579 20.11 -14.19 -26.03
C CYS A 579 18.74 -14.85 -26.23
N SER A 580 18.70 -16.17 -26.39
CA SER A 580 17.46 -16.93 -26.61
C SER A 580 16.41 -16.68 -25.52
N ARG A 581 16.84 -16.55 -24.26
CA ARG A 581 15.99 -16.17 -23.13
C ARG A 581 15.35 -14.78 -23.32
N CYS A 582 16.14 -13.75 -23.63
CA CYS A 582 15.63 -12.40 -23.86
C CYS A 582 14.64 -12.36 -25.03
N ASN A 583 14.90 -13.12 -26.09
CA ASN A 583 14.00 -13.18 -27.24
C ASN A 583 12.66 -13.86 -26.89
N ARG A 584 12.70 -14.97 -26.10
CA ARG A 584 11.45 -15.61 -25.62
C ARG A 584 10.67 -14.70 -24.70
N ALA A 585 11.34 -14.02 -23.75
CA ALA A 585 10.71 -13.07 -22.86
C ALA A 585 10.08 -11.89 -23.64
N ALA A 586 10.79 -11.31 -24.61
CA ALA A 586 10.27 -10.24 -25.45
C ALA A 586 9.04 -10.68 -26.26
N ALA A 587 9.04 -11.93 -26.77
CA ALA A 587 7.89 -12.48 -27.49
C ALA A 587 6.68 -12.72 -26.59
N ASP A 588 6.89 -13.12 -25.33
CA ASP A 588 5.83 -13.26 -24.34
C ASP A 588 5.25 -11.90 -23.94
N GLU A 589 6.15 -10.92 -23.67
CA GLU A 589 5.77 -9.54 -23.39
C GLU A 589 4.89 -8.96 -24.51
N GLU A 590 5.25 -9.17 -25.78
CA GLU A 590 4.48 -8.64 -26.92
C GLU A 590 3.08 -9.23 -26.98
N ARG A 591 2.90 -10.53 -26.67
CA ARG A 591 1.56 -11.16 -26.58
C ARG A 591 0.69 -10.51 -25.51
N GLU A 592 1.26 -10.19 -24.35
CA GLU A 592 0.53 -9.53 -23.27
C GLU A 592 0.24 -8.06 -23.56
N ILE A 593 1.14 -7.36 -24.25
CA ILE A 593 0.95 -5.99 -24.73
C ILE A 593 -0.17 -5.93 -25.76
N GLU A 594 -0.21 -6.86 -26.71
CA GLU A 594 -1.30 -6.91 -27.70
C GLU A 594 -2.67 -7.14 -27.04
N ARG A 595 -2.74 -7.98 -25.99
CA ARG A 595 -3.95 -8.12 -25.17
C ARG A 595 -4.31 -6.83 -24.46
N LEU A 596 -3.31 -6.08 -23.97
CA LEU A 596 -3.51 -4.80 -23.31
C LEU A 596 -4.04 -3.72 -24.27
N ARG A 597 -3.56 -3.67 -25.52
CA ARG A 597 -4.07 -2.79 -26.59
C ARG A 597 -5.58 -2.91 -26.78
N ARG A 598 -6.08 -4.16 -26.77
CA ARG A 598 -7.52 -4.43 -26.90
C ARG A 598 -8.35 -3.87 -25.75
N ILE A 599 -7.76 -3.75 -24.56
CA ILE A 599 -8.40 -3.18 -23.35
C ILE A 599 -8.33 -1.65 -23.39
N CYS A 600 -7.20 -1.11 -23.81
CA CYS A 600 -6.91 0.34 -23.85
C CYS A 600 -7.26 0.99 -25.20
N ARG A 601 -8.38 0.67 -25.78
CA ARG A 601 -8.79 1.30 -27.05
C ARG A 601 -8.90 2.82 -26.86
N GLY A 602 -8.08 3.58 -27.61
CA GLY A 602 -8.03 5.06 -27.56
C GLY A 602 -7.00 5.64 -26.57
N CYS A 603 -6.24 4.84 -25.85
CA CYS A 603 -5.10 5.33 -25.07
C CYS A 603 -3.83 5.36 -25.95
N ALA A 604 -3.02 6.40 -25.80
CA ALA A 604 -1.66 6.40 -26.31
C ALA A 604 -0.80 5.41 -25.50
N MET A 605 -0.20 4.43 -26.16
CA MET A 605 0.70 3.49 -25.50
C MET A 605 2.15 3.92 -25.71
N LEU A 606 2.85 4.10 -24.59
CA LEU A 606 4.29 4.42 -24.56
C LEU A 606 5.08 3.20 -24.07
N ALA A 607 6.30 3.07 -24.54
CA ALA A 607 7.21 2.00 -24.14
C ALA A 607 8.51 2.56 -23.58
N ALA A 608 9.00 1.96 -22.49
CA ALA A 608 10.31 2.19 -21.93
C ALA A 608 11.12 0.88 -21.90
N PRO A 609 12.38 0.87 -22.37
CA PRO A 609 13.19 -0.35 -22.39
C PRO A 609 13.65 -0.77 -21.00
N ARG A 610 13.94 -2.06 -20.83
CA ARG A 610 14.63 -2.59 -19.66
C ARG A 610 16.10 -2.20 -19.71
N ILE A 611 16.56 -1.47 -18.71
CA ILE A 611 17.95 -1.01 -18.58
C ILE A 611 18.58 -1.68 -17.36
N ALA A 612 19.85 -2.02 -17.43
CA ALA A 612 20.66 -2.49 -16.33
C ALA A 612 22.06 -1.83 -16.37
N PRO A 613 22.52 -1.24 -15.25
CA PRO A 613 21.81 -1.06 -13.97
C PRO A 613 20.58 -0.16 -14.09
N ALA A 614 19.67 -0.26 -13.11
CA ALA A 614 18.48 0.60 -13.05
C ALA A 614 18.88 2.09 -12.98
N PRO A 615 18.18 3.00 -13.69
CA PRO A 615 18.54 4.42 -13.70
C PRO A 615 18.31 5.06 -12.32
N GLN A 616 19.33 5.72 -11.78
CA GLN A 616 19.30 6.44 -10.50
C GLN A 616 19.95 7.81 -10.65
N GLY A 617 19.44 8.81 -9.90
CA GLY A 617 19.85 10.20 -9.97
C GLY A 617 19.33 10.94 -11.20
N ALA A 618 19.22 12.28 -11.10
CA ALA A 618 18.54 13.11 -12.07
C ALA A 618 19.08 12.95 -13.52
N ALA A 619 20.40 12.87 -13.69
CA ALA A 619 21.01 12.73 -15.02
C ALA A 619 20.69 11.38 -15.68
N ALA A 620 20.70 10.26 -14.94
CA ALA A 620 20.38 8.96 -15.49
C ALA A 620 18.89 8.81 -15.79
N LEU A 621 18.03 9.36 -14.95
CA LEU A 621 16.57 9.39 -15.13
C LEU A 621 16.17 10.21 -16.36
N ALA A 622 16.81 11.37 -16.58
CA ALA A 622 16.59 12.16 -17.79
C ALA A 622 17.03 11.43 -19.06
N ARG A 623 18.17 10.70 -19.01
CA ARG A 623 18.59 9.84 -20.15
C ARG A 623 17.62 8.69 -20.38
N PHE A 624 17.10 8.10 -19.31
CA PHE A 624 16.11 7.03 -19.41
C PHE A 624 14.81 7.52 -20.05
N ALA A 625 14.29 8.69 -19.66
CA ALA A 625 13.11 9.26 -20.29
C ALA A 625 13.27 9.43 -21.81
N ARG A 626 14.46 9.85 -22.28
CA ARG A 626 14.76 10.00 -23.72
C ARG A 626 14.68 8.71 -24.52
N THR A 627 14.66 7.55 -23.87
CA THR A 627 14.48 6.24 -24.54
C THR A 627 13.02 5.86 -24.74
N TRP A 628 12.08 6.65 -24.24
CA TRP A 628 10.66 6.35 -24.37
C TRP A 628 10.18 6.56 -25.79
N THR A 629 9.35 5.65 -26.26
CA THR A 629 8.81 5.69 -27.63
C THR A 629 7.31 5.46 -27.60
N ARG A 630 6.60 6.09 -28.53
CA ARG A 630 5.20 5.76 -28.79
C ARG A 630 5.13 4.40 -29.50
N MET A 631 4.26 3.54 -29.02
CA MET A 631 3.97 2.26 -29.66
C MET A 631 2.95 2.48 -30.78
N ALA A 632 3.21 1.88 -31.94
CA ALA A 632 2.30 1.92 -33.09
C ALA A 632 0.96 1.21 -32.82
#